data_8290057466eb24495ab5233fa55e7141
#
_entry.id   8290057466eb24495ab5233fa55e7141
#
_cell.length_a   1.000
_cell.length_b   1.000
_cell.length_c   1.000
_cell.angle_alpha   90.00
_cell.angle_beta   90.00
_cell.angle_gamma   90.00
#
_symmetry.space_group_name_H-M   'P 1'
#
loop_
_entity.id
_entity.type
_entity.pdbx_description
1 polymer ?
#
loop_
_entity_poly.entity_id
_entity_poly.type
_entity_poly.pdbx_seq_one_letter_code
_entity_poly.pdbx_strand_id
1 'polypeptide(L)'
;TKMEDKRSVTFNNLERGNYVFKVAGSNNDNLWSETSSLSLSFVPHPLKSYTAFFIYFILSFFSIYRLVVFKNKQDQDKKEFEAHKKELEQAREFQLSLIPDNPPKDIAYDVHSFMKTSMEVGGDYYDYFKNDDDLFIVCGDATGHGLNAGMMVSITKAGLYGLELDQPNESLVKLNQAIKAIDLGKMRMSLNIVKFQDSKVTLSSAGMPPAYYFDSQKNEIEEILVPGLPLGSVKNADYDLVNFEMHQGDVLVLISDGLPECDNHFGEMLDYESVKNCIQDNGKKSSNEILDQLIKLGDSWMDGKMNEDDITI
;
A
#
# COMPACT_ATOMS: atom_id res chain seq x y z
N THR A 1 30.50 60.41 55.56
CA THR A 1 30.50 59.64 56.82
C THR A 1 31.81 59.84 57.51
N LYS A 2 31.84 60.37 58.79
CA LYS A 2 33.02 60.38 59.61
C LYS A 2 33.30 58.96 60.09
N MET A 3 34.55 58.53 59.99
CA MET A 3 34.96 57.13 60.27
C MET A 3 35.78 57.04 61.56
N GLU A 4 35.57 57.83 62.52
CA GLU A 4 36.32 57.85 63.81
C GLU A 4 37.38 56.75 63.96
N ASP A 5 37.02 55.49 64.41
CA ASP A 5 37.97 54.37 64.54
C ASP A 5 37.81 53.27 63.55
N LYS A 6 36.91 53.43 62.57
CA LYS A 6 36.65 52.33 61.52
C LYS A 6 37.61 52.50 60.35
N ARG A 7 38.34 51.41 60.02
CA ARG A 7 39.31 51.37 58.92
C ARG A 7 38.68 50.91 57.59
N SER A 8 37.36 50.61 57.58
CA SER A 8 36.66 50.17 56.39
C SER A 8 35.24 50.71 56.34
N VAL A 9 34.76 51.00 55.13
CA VAL A 9 33.37 51.36 54.85
C VAL A 9 32.85 50.40 53.79
N THR A 10 31.70 49.80 54.07
CA THR A 10 31.02 48.93 53.10
C THR A 10 29.80 49.66 52.54
N PHE A 11 29.72 49.76 51.24
CA PHE A 11 28.56 50.26 50.52
C PHE A 11 27.79 49.06 49.92
N ASN A 12 26.57 48.82 50.44
CA ASN A 12 25.70 47.76 49.95
C ASN A 12 24.73 48.33 48.91
N ASN A 13 24.36 47.52 47.90
CA ASN A 13 23.36 47.87 46.92
C ASN A 13 23.68 49.13 46.06
N LEU A 14 24.92 49.29 45.63
CA LEU A 14 25.23 50.30 44.63
C LEU A 14 24.50 49.97 43.30
N GLU A 15 23.71 50.94 42.83
CA GLU A 15 23.04 50.83 41.51
C GLU A 15 24.04 50.97 40.36
N ARG A 16 23.61 50.81 39.17
CA ARG A 16 24.43 51.00 37.97
C ARG A 16 24.83 52.48 37.86
N GLY A 17 26.05 52.72 37.54
CA GLY A 17 26.51 54.13 37.39
C GLY A 17 27.99 54.27 37.61
N ASN A 18 28.42 55.53 37.44
CA ASN A 18 29.78 55.93 37.74
C ASN A 18 29.82 56.61 39.13
N TYR A 19 30.63 56.10 39.97
CA TYR A 19 30.81 56.57 41.35
C TYR A 19 32.21 57.07 41.48
N VAL A 20 32.37 58.15 42.28
CA VAL A 20 33.66 58.66 42.68
C VAL A 20 33.76 58.56 44.21
N PHE A 21 34.56 57.61 44.65
CA PHE A 21 34.85 57.43 46.03
C PHE A 21 35.91 58.48 46.43
N LYS A 22 35.62 59.37 47.42
CA LYS A 22 36.50 60.37 47.87
C LYS A 22 36.84 60.18 49.35
N VAL A 23 38.10 60.21 49.65
CA VAL A 23 38.65 60.09 51.02
C VAL A 23 39.56 61.25 51.35
N ALA A 24 39.37 61.79 52.54
CA ALA A 24 40.26 62.77 53.13
C ALA A 24 40.49 62.40 54.59
N GLY A 25 41.67 62.62 55.12
CA GLY A 25 42.06 62.45 56.54
C GLY A 25 42.29 63.75 57.22
N SER A 26 42.04 63.80 58.54
CA SER A 26 42.41 64.94 59.35
C SER A 26 43.40 64.55 60.49
N ASN A 27 44.30 65.43 60.85
CA ASN A 27 45.15 65.26 62.01
C ASN A 27 44.43 65.70 63.31
N ASN A 28 45.05 65.57 64.43
CA ASN A 28 44.49 65.93 65.73
C ASN A 28 44.19 67.47 65.88
N ASP A 29 44.76 68.29 64.99
CA ASP A 29 44.54 69.76 64.95
C ASP A 29 43.39 70.11 63.95
N ASN A 30 42.60 69.10 63.47
CA ASN A 30 41.52 69.26 62.48
C ASN A 30 42.00 69.81 61.11
N LEU A 31 43.28 69.65 60.76
CA LEU A 31 43.78 69.98 59.44
C LEU A 31 43.53 68.79 58.52
N TRP A 32 42.75 69.03 57.46
CA TRP A 32 42.35 67.96 56.47
C TRP A 32 43.42 67.86 55.37
N SER A 33 43.69 66.60 54.99
CA SER A 33 44.52 66.33 53.85
C SER A 33 43.79 66.66 52.53
N GLU A 34 44.56 66.75 51.48
CA GLU A 34 43.97 66.76 50.15
C GLU A 34 43.10 65.50 49.93
N THR A 35 41.99 65.66 49.19
CA THR A 35 41.04 64.55 48.91
C THR A 35 41.58 63.61 47.84
N SER A 36 41.85 62.37 48.22
CA SER A 36 42.08 61.31 47.25
C SER A 36 40.75 60.80 46.66
N SER A 37 40.70 60.62 45.35
CA SER A 37 39.49 60.14 44.66
C SER A 37 39.76 58.87 43.83
N LEU A 38 38.83 57.90 43.93
CA LEU A 38 38.82 56.67 43.14
C LEU A 38 37.52 56.61 42.35
N SER A 39 37.62 56.56 41.02
CA SER A 39 36.47 56.41 40.16
C SER A 39 36.15 54.93 40.00
N LEU A 40 34.88 54.52 40.22
CA LEU A 40 34.35 53.19 40.10
C LEU A 40 33.20 53.22 39.12
N SER A 41 33.26 52.37 38.10
CA SER A 41 32.17 52.21 37.09
C SER A 41 31.54 50.84 37.20
N PHE A 42 30.26 50.83 37.56
CA PHE A 42 29.46 49.60 37.59
C PHE A 42 28.68 49.46 36.27
N VAL A 43 29.22 48.66 35.33
CA VAL A 43 28.60 48.38 34.07
C VAL A 43 27.67 47.14 34.19
N PRO A 44 26.52 47.11 33.50
CA PRO A 44 25.62 45.94 33.51
C PRO A 44 26.32 44.74 32.90
N HIS A 45 26.00 43.55 33.41
CA HIS A 45 26.47 42.30 32.79
C HIS A 45 26.04 42.26 31.32
N PRO A 46 26.91 41.90 30.36
CA PRO A 46 26.61 41.96 28.93
C PRO A 46 25.27 41.30 28.52
N LEU A 47 24.92 40.15 29.15
CA LEU A 47 23.67 39.43 28.91
C LEU A 47 22.40 40.08 29.48
N LYS A 48 22.56 41.14 30.32
CA LYS A 48 21.45 41.93 30.89
C LYS A 48 21.39 43.36 30.31
N SER A 49 22.08 43.58 29.20
CA SER A 49 22.04 44.87 28.49
C SER A 49 20.79 44.96 27.60
N TYR A 50 20.35 46.17 27.26
CA TYR A 50 19.24 46.39 26.32
C TYR A 50 19.52 45.74 24.95
N THR A 51 20.75 45.74 24.52
CA THR A 51 21.19 45.09 23.29
C THR A 51 21.00 43.57 23.36
N ALA A 52 21.30 42.92 24.49
CA ALA A 52 21.06 41.48 24.68
C ALA A 52 19.57 41.15 24.66
N PHE A 53 18.73 41.95 25.32
CA PHE A 53 17.28 41.76 25.27
C PHE A 53 16.70 41.92 23.85
N PHE A 54 17.21 42.85 23.07
CA PHE A 54 16.82 43.03 21.68
C PHE A 54 17.20 41.80 20.82
N ILE A 55 18.39 41.24 21.02
CA ILE A 55 18.85 40.03 20.36
C ILE A 55 17.95 38.85 20.78
N TYR A 56 17.63 38.67 22.06
CA TYR A 56 16.72 37.61 22.52
C TYR A 56 15.34 37.75 21.92
N PHE A 57 14.82 38.95 21.76
CA PHE A 57 13.54 39.20 21.11
C PHE A 57 13.55 38.75 19.64
N ILE A 58 14.61 39.11 18.90
CA ILE A 58 14.76 38.68 17.49
C ILE A 58 14.87 37.16 17.39
N LEU A 59 15.68 36.52 18.23
CA LEU A 59 15.84 35.06 18.25
C LEU A 59 14.54 34.37 18.59
N SER A 60 13.79 34.85 19.57
CA SER A 60 12.49 34.33 19.97
C SER A 60 11.48 34.48 18.83
N PHE A 61 11.41 35.66 18.20
CA PHE A 61 10.53 35.89 17.04
C PHE A 61 10.85 34.95 15.88
N PHE A 62 12.15 34.82 15.58
CA PHE A 62 12.58 33.87 14.51
C PHE A 62 12.26 32.40 14.83
N SER A 63 12.45 32.03 16.11
CA SER A 63 12.11 30.67 16.58
C SER A 63 10.60 30.39 16.43
N ILE A 64 9.76 31.33 16.89
CA ILE A 64 8.30 31.20 16.74
C ILE A 64 7.89 31.12 15.25
N TYR A 65 8.47 32.02 14.43
CA TYR A 65 8.22 32.00 12.99
C TYR A 65 8.55 30.64 12.36
N ARG A 66 9.73 30.07 12.71
CA ARG A 66 10.13 28.73 12.22
C ARG A 66 9.17 27.64 12.69
N LEU A 67 8.71 27.68 13.94
CA LEU A 67 7.73 26.72 14.46
C LEU A 67 6.38 26.81 13.73
N VAL A 68 5.90 28.01 13.46
CA VAL A 68 4.63 28.22 12.71
C VAL A 68 4.77 27.70 11.28
N VAL A 69 5.86 28.03 10.59
CA VAL A 69 6.11 27.54 9.22
C VAL A 69 6.20 26.02 9.19
N PHE A 70 6.93 25.42 10.15
CA PHE A 70 7.05 23.97 10.25
C PHE A 70 5.70 23.29 10.50
N LYS A 71 4.91 23.85 11.43
CA LYS A 71 3.56 23.31 11.71
C LYS A 71 2.64 23.42 10.50
N ASN A 72 2.62 24.57 9.83
CA ASN A 72 1.80 24.76 8.63
C ASN A 72 2.17 23.77 7.51
N LYS A 73 3.48 23.50 7.35
CA LYS A 73 3.95 22.50 6.38
C LYS A 73 3.46 21.10 6.76
N GLN A 74 3.59 20.68 8.02
CA GLN A 74 3.07 19.39 8.48
C GLN A 74 1.56 19.26 8.26
N ASP A 75 0.80 20.32 8.53
CA ASP A 75 -0.65 20.32 8.33
C ASP A 75 -1.03 20.24 6.84
N GLN A 76 -0.24 20.84 5.96
CA GLN A 76 -0.40 20.69 4.51
C GLN A 76 -0.08 19.27 4.05
N ASP A 77 1.09 18.75 4.41
CA ASP A 77 1.52 17.39 4.04
C ASP A 77 0.48 16.35 4.51
N LYS A 78 -0.08 16.55 5.71
CA LYS A 78 -1.14 15.68 6.24
C LYS A 78 -2.43 15.76 5.43
N LYS A 79 -2.86 16.97 5.05
CA LYS A 79 -4.06 17.15 4.22
C LYS A 79 -3.90 16.55 2.82
N GLU A 80 -2.73 16.71 2.21
CA GLU A 80 -2.41 16.11 0.91
C GLU A 80 -2.42 14.59 1.00
N PHE A 81 -1.83 14.03 2.06
CA PHE A 81 -1.85 12.58 2.31
C PHE A 81 -3.28 12.04 2.50
N GLU A 82 -4.11 12.72 3.31
CA GLU A 82 -5.51 12.34 3.53
C GLU A 82 -6.35 12.44 2.23
N ALA A 83 -6.11 13.46 1.40
CA ALA A 83 -6.77 13.62 0.12
C ALA A 83 -6.38 12.49 -0.85
N HIS A 84 -5.09 12.18 -0.94
CA HIS A 84 -4.59 11.11 -1.80
C HIS A 84 -5.09 9.73 -1.37
N LYS A 85 -5.12 9.48 -0.05
CA LYS A 85 -5.71 8.24 0.49
C LYS A 85 -7.19 8.11 0.11
N LYS A 86 -7.94 9.20 0.19
CA LYS A 86 -9.36 9.21 -0.20
C LYS A 86 -9.57 8.94 -1.69
N GLU A 87 -8.71 9.48 -2.54
CA GLU A 87 -8.76 9.21 -3.99
C GLU A 87 -8.49 7.73 -4.29
N LEU A 88 -7.51 7.12 -3.62
CA LEU A 88 -7.22 5.69 -3.75
C LEU A 88 -8.38 4.82 -3.25
N GLU A 89 -9.01 5.18 -2.13
CA GLU A 89 -10.18 4.47 -1.61
C GLU A 89 -11.35 4.53 -2.60
N GLN A 90 -11.60 5.68 -3.23
CA GLN A 90 -12.62 5.81 -4.28
C GLN A 90 -12.30 4.95 -5.51
N ALA A 91 -11.03 4.90 -5.91
CA ALA A 91 -10.58 4.03 -7.00
C ALA A 91 -10.79 2.56 -6.67
N ARG A 92 -10.53 2.15 -5.42
CA ARG A 92 -10.83 0.81 -4.91
C ARG A 92 -12.30 0.48 -4.97
N GLU A 93 -13.16 1.35 -4.42
CA GLU A 93 -14.62 1.15 -4.45
C GLU A 93 -15.12 0.99 -5.89
N PHE A 94 -14.61 1.82 -6.80
CA PHE A 94 -14.93 1.70 -8.22
C PHE A 94 -14.48 0.35 -8.79
N GLN A 95 -13.23 -0.07 -8.55
CA GLN A 95 -12.73 -1.35 -9.04
C GLN A 95 -13.52 -2.54 -8.50
N LEU A 96 -13.79 -2.56 -7.17
CA LEU A 96 -14.59 -3.63 -6.57
C LEU A 96 -16.01 -3.68 -7.15
N SER A 97 -16.58 -2.54 -7.54
CA SER A 97 -17.89 -2.52 -8.24
C SER A 97 -17.86 -3.15 -9.62
N LEU A 98 -16.66 -3.34 -10.21
CA LEU A 98 -16.51 -4.05 -11.47
C LEU A 98 -16.51 -5.58 -11.31
N ILE A 99 -16.21 -6.08 -10.12
CA ILE A 99 -16.18 -7.52 -9.83
C ILE A 99 -17.59 -7.99 -9.50
N PRO A 100 -18.07 -9.11 -10.07
CA PRO A 100 -19.41 -9.61 -9.78
C PRO A 100 -19.49 -10.16 -8.35
N ASP A 101 -20.54 -9.79 -7.62
CA ASP A 101 -20.80 -10.30 -6.26
C ASP A 101 -21.21 -11.79 -6.25
N ASN A 102 -21.85 -12.26 -7.32
CA ASN A 102 -22.38 -13.60 -7.41
C ASN A 102 -22.31 -14.11 -8.86
N PRO A 103 -22.17 -15.44 -9.05
CA PRO A 103 -22.30 -16.04 -10.36
C PRO A 103 -23.71 -15.84 -10.94
N PRO A 104 -23.88 -15.97 -12.27
CA PRO A 104 -25.19 -15.90 -12.91
C PRO A 104 -26.17 -16.91 -12.32
N LYS A 105 -27.45 -16.55 -12.30
CA LYS A 105 -28.51 -17.47 -11.90
C LYS A 105 -28.77 -18.48 -13.02
N ASP A 106 -29.36 -19.62 -12.65
CA ASP A 106 -29.76 -20.68 -13.60
C ASP A 106 -28.59 -21.24 -14.40
N ILE A 107 -27.48 -21.51 -13.73
CA ILE A 107 -26.35 -22.27 -14.26
C ILE A 107 -26.35 -23.70 -13.69
N ALA A 108 -25.81 -24.63 -14.45
CA ALA A 108 -25.76 -26.07 -14.06
C ALA A 108 -24.59 -26.35 -13.07
N TYR A 109 -23.76 -25.38 -12.76
CA TYR A 109 -22.55 -25.54 -11.99
C TYR A 109 -22.67 -24.86 -10.65
N ASP A 110 -22.02 -25.43 -9.62
CA ASP A 110 -21.83 -24.79 -8.32
C ASP A 110 -20.53 -23.97 -8.35
N VAL A 111 -20.65 -22.64 -8.40
CA VAL A 111 -19.52 -21.74 -8.63
C VAL A 111 -19.38 -20.81 -7.43
N HIS A 112 -18.19 -20.74 -6.89
CA HIS A 112 -17.79 -19.81 -5.82
C HIS A 112 -16.49 -19.13 -6.18
N SER A 113 -16.31 -17.91 -5.71
CA SER A 113 -15.09 -17.11 -5.90
C SER A 113 -14.72 -16.34 -4.65
N PHE A 114 -13.45 -16.03 -4.55
CA PHE A 114 -12.89 -15.21 -3.49
C PHE A 114 -11.82 -14.31 -4.09
N MET A 115 -11.77 -13.08 -3.60
CA MET A 115 -10.69 -12.12 -3.89
C MET A 115 -10.29 -11.38 -2.64
N LYS A 116 -8.99 -11.26 -2.42
CA LYS A 116 -8.38 -10.47 -1.35
C LYS A 116 -7.27 -9.62 -1.94
N THR A 117 -7.49 -8.33 -1.99
CA THR A 117 -6.49 -7.40 -2.54
C THR A 117 -5.37 -7.13 -1.54
N SER A 118 -4.14 -7.01 -2.03
CA SER A 118 -2.94 -6.68 -1.26
C SER A 118 -2.85 -5.19 -0.93
N MET A 119 -3.36 -4.36 -1.81
CA MET A 119 -3.39 -2.90 -1.71
C MET A 119 -4.80 -2.34 -1.86
N GLU A 120 -4.92 -1.00 -1.82
CA GLU A 120 -6.20 -0.31 -2.03
C GLU A 120 -6.80 -0.63 -3.41
N VAL A 121 -5.98 -0.80 -4.46
CA VAL A 121 -6.42 -1.15 -5.82
C VAL A 121 -5.60 -2.36 -6.27
N GLY A 122 -6.28 -3.45 -6.62
CA GLY A 122 -5.66 -4.73 -7.02
C GLY A 122 -5.43 -4.87 -8.52
N GLY A 123 -4.65 -5.88 -8.90
CA GLY A 123 -4.42 -6.33 -10.27
C GLY A 123 -5.30 -7.52 -10.67
N ASP A 124 -5.79 -8.25 -9.69
CA ASP A 124 -6.60 -9.43 -9.90
C ASP A 124 -8.00 -9.12 -10.44
N TYR A 125 -8.52 -10.06 -11.20
CA TYR A 125 -9.82 -9.96 -11.85
C TYR A 125 -10.45 -11.32 -12.02
N TYR A 126 -11.76 -11.43 -11.73
CA TYR A 126 -12.60 -12.52 -12.20
C TYR A 126 -13.94 -11.99 -12.67
N ASP A 127 -14.59 -12.75 -13.58
CA ASP A 127 -15.93 -12.43 -14.06
C ASP A 127 -16.63 -13.68 -14.61
N TYR A 128 -17.94 -13.55 -14.81
CA TYR A 128 -18.81 -14.58 -15.32
C TYR A 128 -19.63 -14.00 -16.48
N PHE A 129 -19.70 -14.77 -17.57
CA PHE A 129 -20.53 -14.42 -18.72
C PHE A 129 -21.41 -15.61 -19.05
N LYS A 130 -22.69 -15.38 -19.21
CA LYS A 130 -23.63 -16.37 -19.67
C LYS A 130 -24.12 -15.97 -21.05
N ASN A 131 -23.94 -16.87 -22.03
CA ASN A 131 -24.40 -16.70 -23.41
C ASN A 131 -25.19 -17.92 -23.80
N ASP A 132 -26.53 -17.80 -23.91
CA ASP A 132 -27.46 -18.90 -24.04
C ASP A 132 -27.24 -19.97 -22.96
N ASP A 133 -26.82 -21.19 -23.37
CA ASP A 133 -26.52 -22.30 -22.46
C ASP A 133 -25.04 -22.37 -22.06
N ASP A 134 -24.18 -21.53 -22.66
CA ASP A 134 -22.75 -21.51 -22.37
C ASP A 134 -22.44 -20.60 -21.15
N LEU A 135 -21.60 -21.08 -20.26
CA LEU A 135 -21.03 -20.29 -19.16
C LEU A 135 -19.56 -20.03 -19.43
N PHE A 136 -19.15 -18.79 -19.39
CA PHE A 136 -17.74 -18.42 -19.42
C PHE A 136 -17.32 -17.90 -18.04
N ILE A 137 -16.21 -18.42 -17.55
CA ILE A 137 -15.55 -17.95 -16.33
C ILE A 137 -14.18 -17.42 -16.72
N VAL A 138 -13.85 -16.24 -16.25
CA VAL A 138 -12.53 -15.63 -16.43
C VAL A 138 -11.86 -15.41 -15.08
N CYS A 139 -10.55 -15.65 -15.03
CA CYS A 139 -9.69 -15.34 -13.90
C CYS A 139 -8.39 -14.76 -14.46
N GLY A 140 -7.94 -13.65 -13.93
CA GLY A 140 -6.77 -12.96 -14.45
C GLY A 140 -6.06 -12.13 -13.42
N ASP A 141 -4.83 -11.74 -13.76
CA ASP A 141 -3.96 -10.87 -12.99
C ASP A 141 -3.24 -9.88 -13.89
N ALA A 142 -3.24 -8.61 -13.51
CA ALA A 142 -2.52 -7.54 -14.18
C ALA A 142 -1.16 -7.31 -13.54
N THR A 143 -0.12 -7.19 -14.36
CA THR A 143 1.23 -6.94 -13.84
C THR A 143 1.30 -5.73 -12.91
N GLY A 144 1.83 -5.94 -11.71
CA GLY A 144 2.03 -4.93 -10.68
C GLY A 144 0.75 -4.67 -9.89
N HIS A 145 0.73 -3.58 -9.14
CA HIS A 145 -0.34 -3.26 -8.20
C HIS A 145 -0.74 -1.78 -8.28
N GLY A 146 -1.83 -1.43 -7.63
CA GLY A 146 -2.31 -0.06 -7.53
C GLY A 146 -3.09 0.39 -8.77
N LEU A 147 -3.23 1.70 -8.92
CA LEU A 147 -4.12 2.32 -9.92
C LEU A 147 -3.89 1.82 -11.36
N ASN A 148 -2.64 1.59 -11.75
CA ASN A 148 -2.31 1.12 -13.08
C ASN A 148 -2.85 -0.29 -13.34
N ALA A 149 -2.69 -1.21 -12.39
CA ALA A 149 -3.23 -2.56 -12.47
C ALA A 149 -4.76 -2.53 -12.52
N GLY A 150 -5.42 -1.72 -11.68
CA GLY A 150 -6.86 -1.52 -11.74
C GLY A 150 -7.37 -0.94 -13.06
N MET A 151 -6.60 -0.06 -13.71
CA MET A 151 -6.91 0.40 -15.06
C MET A 151 -6.84 -0.74 -16.10
N MET A 152 -5.83 -1.60 -16.01
CA MET A 152 -5.72 -2.78 -16.88
C MET A 152 -6.92 -3.72 -16.71
N VAL A 153 -7.33 -3.99 -15.46
CA VAL A 153 -8.56 -4.74 -15.14
C VAL A 153 -9.77 -4.10 -15.81
N SER A 154 -9.94 -2.78 -15.67
CA SER A 154 -11.08 -2.06 -16.26
C SER A 154 -11.11 -2.17 -17.79
N ILE A 155 -9.95 -2.06 -18.44
CA ILE A 155 -9.80 -2.20 -19.90
C ILE A 155 -10.10 -3.64 -20.33
N THR A 156 -9.60 -4.64 -19.59
CA THR A 156 -9.83 -6.06 -19.84
C THR A 156 -11.31 -6.39 -19.76
N LYS A 157 -11.97 -5.94 -18.66
CA LYS A 157 -13.42 -6.13 -18.50
C LYS A 157 -14.22 -5.49 -19.63
N ALA A 158 -13.95 -4.21 -19.94
CA ALA A 158 -14.63 -3.51 -21.04
C ALA A 158 -14.40 -4.22 -22.39
N GLY A 159 -13.18 -4.72 -22.61
CA GLY A 159 -12.84 -5.50 -23.80
C GLY A 159 -13.66 -6.79 -23.89
N LEU A 160 -13.76 -7.58 -22.81
CA LEU A 160 -14.54 -8.80 -22.74
C LEU A 160 -16.03 -8.57 -22.99
N TYR A 161 -16.63 -7.52 -22.40
CA TYR A 161 -18.02 -7.14 -22.64
C TYR A 161 -18.29 -6.65 -24.06
N GLY A 162 -17.27 -6.15 -24.75
CA GLY A 162 -17.34 -5.73 -26.16
C GLY A 162 -17.15 -6.87 -27.17
N LEU A 163 -16.79 -8.07 -26.71
CA LEU A 163 -16.59 -9.24 -27.55
C LEU A 163 -17.81 -10.18 -27.49
N GLU A 164 -18.10 -10.80 -28.63
CA GLU A 164 -18.94 -11.99 -28.65
C GLU A 164 -18.07 -13.18 -28.23
N LEU A 165 -18.28 -13.67 -27.00
CA LEU A 165 -17.53 -14.80 -26.45
C LEU A 165 -18.07 -16.09 -27.06
N ASP A 166 -17.23 -16.78 -27.83
CA ASP A 166 -17.52 -18.11 -28.38
C ASP A 166 -16.35 -19.06 -28.12
N GLN A 167 -15.21 -18.82 -28.72
CA GLN A 167 -14.00 -19.61 -28.46
C GLN A 167 -13.04 -18.86 -27.56
N PRO A 168 -12.60 -19.46 -26.41
CA PRO A 168 -11.70 -18.80 -25.45
C PRO A 168 -10.41 -18.24 -26.06
N ASN A 169 -9.76 -18.99 -26.92
CA ASN A 169 -8.51 -18.58 -27.57
C ASN A 169 -8.71 -17.42 -28.55
N GLU A 170 -9.78 -17.41 -29.34
CA GLU A 170 -10.08 -16.27 -30.23
C GLU A 170 -10.39 -15.00 -29.46
N SER A 171 -11.08 -15.15 -28.32
CA SER A 171 -11.36 -14.05 -27.40
C SER A 171 -10.06 -13.45 -26.84
N LEU A 172 -9.11 -14.30 -26.43
CA LEU A 172 -7.79 -13.86 -25.98
C LEU A 172 -7.01 -13.13 -27.09
N VAL A 173 -7.04 -13.65 -28.34
CA VAL A 173 -6.39 -13.01 -29.50
C VAL A 173 -6.96 -11.61 -29.74
N LYS A 174 -8.30 -11.47 -29.80
CA LYS A 174 -8.97 -10.18 -30.01
C LYS A 174 -8.68 -9.20 -28.87
N LEU A 175 -8.72 -9.67 -27.62
CA LEU A 175 -8.43 -8.86 -26.46
C LEU A 175 -6.97 -8.41 -26.42
N ASN A 176 -6.03 -9.32 -26.74
CA ASN A 176 -4.62 -8.98 -26.89
C ASN A 176 -4.38 -7.88 -27.93
N GLN A 177 -5.05 -7.97 -29.10
CA GLN A 177 -4.95 -6.94 -30.14
C GLN A 177 -5.46 -5.59 -29.65
N ALA A 178 -6.59 -5.56 -28.93
CA ALA A 178 -7.16 -4.35 -28.36
C ALA A 178 -6.22 -3.72 -27.31
N ILE A 179 -5.73 -4.50 -26.34
CA ILE A 179 -4.80 -4.04 -25.30
C ILE A 179 -3.50 -3.54 -25.94
N LYS A 180 -2.97 -4.25 -26.93
CA LYS A 180 -1.75 -3.85 -27.61
C LYS A 180 -1.91 -2.57 -28.44
N ALA A 181 -3.11 -2.32 -28.97
CA ALA A 181 -3.40 -1.09 -29.72
C ALA A 181 -3.46 0.15 -28.80
N ILE A 182 -3.87 -0.02 -27.55
CA ILE A 182 -3.89 1.08 -26.54
C ILE A 182 -2.47 1.48 -26.12
N ASP A 183 -1.50 0.57 -26.22
CA ASP A 183 -0.09 0.76 -25.87
C ASP A 183 0.14 1.24 -24.42
N LEU A 184 -0.23 0.39 -23.48
CA LEU A 184 -0.08 0.64 -22.02
C LEU A 184 1.36 0.42 -21.52
N GLY A 185 2.36 0.57 -22.38
CA GLY A 185 3.77 0.43 -22.04
C GLY A 185 4.15 -0.98 -21.60
N LYS A 186 4.58 -1.13 -20.33
CA LYS A 186 4.99 -2.43 -19.77
C LYS A 186 3.85 -3.22 -19.13
N MET A 187 2.67 -2.68 -19.05
CA MET A 187 1.54 -3.36 -18.42
C MET A 187 1.07 -4.54 -19.25
N ARG A 188 0.76 -5.61 -18.57
CA ARG A 188 0.30 -6.89 -19.14
C ARG A 188 -0.87 -7.40 -18.33
N MET A 189 -1.63 -8.32 -18.90
CA MET A 189 -2.72 -9.02 -18.22
C MET A 189 -2.58 -10.49 -18.47
N SER A 190 -2.36 -11.27 -17.43
CA SER A 190 -2.52 -12.71 -17.47
C SER A 190 -4.02 -13.03 -17.36
N LEU A 191 -4.54 -13.96 -18.16
CA LEU A 191 -5.97 -14.24 -18.19
C LEU A 191 -6.26 -15.68 -18.60
N ASN A 192 -7.04 -16.37 -17.79
CA ASN A 192 -7.72 -17.62 -18.17
C ASN A 192 -9.13 -17.29 -18.63
N ILE A 193 -9.55 -17.93 -19.73
CA ILE A 193 -10.95 -17.97 -20.16
C ILE A 193 -11.35 -19.45 -20.24
N VAL A 194 -12.38 -19.81 -19.47
CA VAL A 194 -12.95 -21.18 -19.45
C VAL A 194 -14.39 -21.10 -19.94
N LYS A 195 -14.70 -21.90 -20.96
CA LYS A 195 -16.05 -22.09 -21.47
C LYS A 195 -16.58 -23.42 -20.98
N PHE A 196 -17.75 -23.43 -20.40
CA PHE A 196 -18.52 -24.61 -20.01
C PHE A 196 -19.75 -24.74 -20.92
N GLN A 197 -19.86 -25.88 -21.54
CA GLN A 197 -20.98 -26.25 -22.41
C GLN A 197 -21.39 -27.67 -22.10
N ASP A 198 -22.48 -27.87 -21.39
CA ASP A 198 -22.88 -29.18 -20.83
C ASP A 198 -21.72 -29.79 -20.01
N SER A 199 -21.27 -31.03 -20.37
CA SER A 199 -20.11 -31.67 -19.73
C SER A 199 -18.77 -31.23 -20.32
N LYS A 200 -18.77 -30.51 -21.44
CA LYS A 200 -17.54 -30.12 -22.12
C LYS A 200 -16.99 -28.83 -21.58
N VAL A 201 -15.71 -28.85 -21.24
CA VAL A 201 -14.95 -27.66 -20.79
C VAL A 201 -13.87 -27.36 -21.81
N THR A 202 -13.76 -26.06 -22.16
CA THR A 202 -12.73 -25.53 -23.06
C THR A 202 -11.99 -24.41 -22.35
N LEU A 203 -10.70 -24.57 -22.16
CA LEU A 203 -9.82 -23.63 -21.46
C LEU A 203 -8.78 -23.06 -22.42
N SER A 204 -8.54 -21.75 -22.32
CA SER A 204 -7.40 -21.08 -22.93
C SER A 204 -6.77 -20.13 -21.92
N SER A 205 -5.45 -19.96 -21.99
CA SER A 205 -4.68 -19.16 -21.02
C SER A 205 -3.73 -18.20 -21.71
N ALA A 206 -3.63 -17.02 -21.16
CA ALA A 206 -2.65 -15.98 -21.50
C ALA A 206 -1.71 -15.75 -20.31
N GLY A 207 -0.94 -16.76 -19.92
CA GLY A 207 0.12 -16.61 -18.90
C GLY A 207 -0.34 -16.72 -17.44
N MET A 208 -1.50 -17.30 -17.17
CA MET A 208 -1.95 -17.62 -15.82
C MET A 208 -1.28 -18.88 -15.26
N PRO A 209 -1.28 -19.06 -13.93
CA PRO A 209 -0.98 -20.33 -13.29
C PRO A 209 -1.82 -21.49 -13.82
N PRO A 210 -1.40 -22.76 -13.59
CA PRO A 210 -2.18 -23.92 -14.00
C PRO A 210 -3.56 -23.93 -13.32
N ALA A 211 -4.59 -24.36 -14.07
CA ALA A 211 -5.86 -24.73 -13.48
C ALA A 211 -5.76 -26.12 -12.85
N TYR A 212 -6.46 -26.36 -11.75
CA TYR A 212 -6.48 -27.66 -11.09
C TYR A 212 -7.80 -28.36 -11.36
N TYR A 213 -7.74 -29.52 -12.00
CA TYR A 213 -8.90 -30.36 -12.27
C TYR A 213 -8.87 -31.59 -11.36
N PHE A 214 -9.87 -31.72 -10.51
CA PHE A 214 -10.07 -32.89 -9.66
C PHE A 214 -11.11 -33.81 -10.28
N ASP A 215 -10.70 -35.02 -10.70
CA ASP A 215 -11.57 -36.11 -11.17
C ASP A 215 -12.11 -36.88 -9.96
N SER A 216 -13.39 -36.73 -9.69
CA SER A 216 -14.04 -37.32 -8.51
C SER A 216 -14.14 -38.85 -8.57
N GLN A 217 -14.18 -39.43 -9.78
CA GLN A 217 -14.28 -40.88 -10.01
C GLN A 217 -12.94 -41.57 -9.80
N LYS A 218 -11.86 -40.95 -10.30
CA LYS A 218 -10.50 -41.45 -10.09
C LYS A 218 -9.92 -41.06 -8.75
N ASN A 219 -10.47 -40.01 -8.13
CA ASN A 219 -9.94 -39.36 -6.95
C ASN A 219 -8.50 -38.88 -7.15
N GLU A 220 -8.26 -38.22 -8.29
CA GLU A 220 -6.97 -37.72 -8.71
C GLU A 220 -7.09 -36.26 -9.14
N ILE A 221 -6.03 -35.51 -8.97
CA ILE A 221 -5.91 -34.09 -9.37
C ILE A 221 -4.92 -33.97 -10.53
N GLU A 222 -5.32 -33.27 -11.57
CA GLU A 222 -4.51 -32.94 -12.73
C GLU A 222 -4.26 -31.39 -12.77
N GLU A 223 -3.03 -31.02 -13.09
CA GLU A 223 -2.68 -29.63 -13.38
C GLU A 223 -2.82 -29.40 -14.89
N ILE A 224 -3.72 -28.49 -15.26
CA ILE A 224 -3.93 -28.10 -16.66
C ILE A 224 -3.16 -26.80 -16.90
N LEU A 225 -1.92 -26.93 -17.36
CA LEU A 225 -1.10 -25.79 -17.77
C LEU A 225 -1.27 -25.54 -19.27
N VAL A 226 -1.81 -24.39 -19.65
CA VAL A 226 -1.92 -23.95 -21.04
C VAL A 226 -0.88 -22.84 -21.25
N PRO A 227 0.18 -23.10 -22.05
CA PRO A 227 1.20 -22.09 -22.31
C PRO A 227 0.62 -20.88 -23.06
N GLY A 228 1.02 -19.68 -22.65
CA GLY A 228 0.59 -18.46 -23.33
C GLY A 228 1.36 -17.24 -22.79
N LEU A 229 1.50 -16.23 -23.63
CA LEU A 229 2.07 -14.95 -23.18
C LEU A 229 0.95 -14.06 -22.61
N PRO A 230 1.19 -13.34 -21.51
CA PRO A 230 0.22 -12.36 -21.03
C PRO A 230 -0.21 -11.39 -22.12
N LEU A 231 -1.47 -10.99 -22.10
CA LEU A 231 -2.05 -10.02 -23.03
C LEU A 231 -1.25 -8.71 -23.05
N GLY A 232 -1.07 -8.15 -24.23
CA GLY A 232 -0.26 -6.95 -24.42
C GLY A 232 1.24 -7.22 -24.57
N SER A 233 1.73 -8.46 -24.42
CA SER A 233 3.15 -8.79 -24.56
C SER A 233 3.64 -8.61 -26.00
N VAL A 234 3.01 -9.26 -26.96
CA VAL A 234 3.35 -9.23 -28.38
C VAL A 234 2.12 -8.92 -29.23
N LYS A 235 2.33 -8.32 -30.41
CA LYS A 235 1.20 -7.89 -31.27
C LYS A 235 0.37 -9.06 -31.82
N ASN A 236 1.03 -10.13 -32.23
CA ASN A 236 0.41 -11.31 -32.82
C ASN A 236 0.72 -12.49 -31.87
N ALA A 237 -0.08 -12.60 -30.82
CA ALA A 237 -0.05 -13.76 -29.94
C ALA A 237 -1.11 -14.75 -30.39
N ASP A 238 -0.75 -16.02 -30.39
CA ASP A 238 -1.68 -17.13 -30.51
C ASP A 238 -1.84 -17.80 -29.15
N TYR A 239 -3.02 -18.35 -28.91
CA TYR A 239 -3.35 -19.01 -27.65
C TYR A 239 -3.93 -20.41 -27.94
N ASP A 240 -3.42 -21.39 -27.21
CA ASP A 240 -3.84 -22.76 -27.35
C ASP A 240 -5.16 -23.01 -26.62
N LEU A 241 -5.86 -24.09 -27.05
CA LEU A 241 -7.06 -24.63 -26.41
C LEU A 241 -6.78 -26.00 -25.82
N VAL A 242 -7.24 -26.16 -24.57
CA VAL A 242 -7.37 -27.51 -23.98
C VAL A 242 -8.85 -27.82 -23.77
N ASN A 243 -9.25 -29.02 -24.20
CA ASN A 243 -10.61 -29.52 -24.07
C ASN A 243 -10.61 -30.76 -23.19
N PHE A 244 -11.54 -30.82 -22.25
CA PHE A 244 -11.78 -31.97 -21.40
C PHE A 244 -13.25 -32.07 -21.02
N GLU A 245 -13.66 -33.18 -20.45
CA GLU A 245 -15.02 -33.35 -19.93
C GLU A 245 -15.03 -33.31 -18.43
N MET A 246 -16.02 -32.63 -17.87
CA MET A 246 -16.31 -32.62 -16.43
C MET A 246 -17.61 -33.38 -16.17
N HIS A 247 -17.60 -34.22 -15.17
CA HIS A 247 -18.75 -35.01 -14.73
C HIS A 247 -19.23 -34.51 -13.37
N GLN A 248 -20.41 -34.97 -12.97
CA GLN A 248 -20.95 -34.61 -11.67
C GLN A 248 -20.02 -35.03 -10.52
N GLY A 249 -19.65 -34.07 -9.68
CA GLY A 249 -18.73 -34.28 -8.60
C GLY A 249 -17.27 -33.86 -8.89
N ASP A 250 -16.95 -33.59 -10.17
CA ASP A 250 -15.65 -33.08 -10.55
C ASP A 250 -15.53 -31.58 -10.18
N VAL A 251 -14.30 -31.11 -9.96
CA VAL A 251 -14.01 -29.73 -9.54
C VAL A 251 -12.93 -29.14 -10.43
N LEU A 252 -13.14 -27.90 -10.86
CA LEU A 252 -12.13 -27.08 -11.51
C LEU A 252 -11.82 -25.87 -10.63
N VAL A 253 -10.56 -25.67 -10.29
CA VAL A 253 -10.09 -24.52 -9.50
C VAL A 253 -9.18 -23.67 -10.36
N LEU A 254 -9.49 -22.38 -10.43
CA LEU A 254 -8.64 -21.34 -11.03
C LEU A 254 -8.07 -20.47 -9.90
N ILE A 255 -6.80 -20.13 -9.99
CA ILE A 255 -6.14 -19.29 -9.00
C ILE A 255 -5.26 -18.23 -9.67
N SER A 256 -5.05 -17.10 -9.00
CA SER A 256 -3.90 -16.22 -9.27
C SER A 256 -2.66 -16.75 -8.54
N ASP A 257 -1.50 -16.19 -8.87
CA ASP A 257 -0.23 -16.58 -8.25
C ASP A 257 -0.11 -16.13 -6.78
N GLY A 258 -0.88 -15.13 -6.35
CA GLY A 258 -0.83 -14.62 -4.99
C GLY A 258 -1.12 -15.64 -3.89
N LEU A 259 -1.90 -16.71 -4.17
CA LEU A 259 -2.11 -17.76 -3.17
C LEU A 259 -0.88 -18.67 -3.03
N PRO A 260 -0.37 -19.33 -4.09
CA PRO A 260 0.81 -20.21 -3.99
C PRO A 260 2.10 -19.43 -3.66
N GLU A 261 2.19 -18.16 -4.03
CA GLU A 261 3.38 -17.33 -3.80
C GLU A 261 3.33 -16.53 -2.50
N CYS A 262 2.22 -16.60 -1.73
CA CYS A 262 2.18 -15.96 -0.42
C CYS A 262 3.25 -16.55 0.50
N ASP A 263 3.96 -15.69 1.23
CA ASP A 263 5.03 -16.10 2.11
C ASP A 263 4.66 -15.96 3.60
N ASN A 264 5.31 -16.78 4.42
CA ASN A 264 5.19 -16.74 5.86
C ASN A 264 6.15 -15.71 6.49
N HIS A 265 6.17 -15.62 7.81
CA HIS A 265 7.10 -14.73 8.55
C HIS A 265 8.59 -15.06 8.36
N PHE A 266 8.92 -16.23 7.81
CA PHE A 266 10.29 -16.65 7.52
C PHE A 266 10.69 -16.37 6.06
N GLY A 267 9.76 -15.88 5.22
CA GLY A 267 9.97 -15.66 3.80
C GLY A 267 9.92 -16.95 2.97
N GLU A 268 9.23 -17.97 3.46
CA GLU A 268 9.02 -19.22 2.73
C GLU A 268 7.66 -19.16 2.02
N MET A 269 7.62 -19.43 0.73
CA MET A 269 6.39 -19.46 -0.06
C MET A 269 5.54 -20.68 0.29
N LEU A 270 4.20 -20.54 0.18
CA LEU A 270 3.26 -21.64 0.36
C LEU A 270 3.48 -22.77 -0.65
N ASP A 271 3.78 -22.41 -1.87
CA ASP A 271 4.02 -23.20 -3.08
C ASP A 271 2.76 -23.82 -3.75
N TYR A 272 2.90 -24.13 -5.04
CA TYR A 272 1.84 -24.70 -5.87
C TYR A 272 1.46 -26.14 -5.47
N GLU A 273 2.41 -26.90 -4.95
CA GLU A 273 2.18 -28.29 -4.50
C GLU A 273 1.31 -28.34 -3.24
N SER A 274 1.49 -27.40 -2.33
CA SER A 274 0.64 -27.25 -1.13
C SER A 274 -0.80 -26.93 -1.49
N VAL A 275 -1.03 -26.05 -2.48
CA VAL A 275 -2.37 -25.74 -3.00
C VAL A 275 -2.98 -26.97 -3.63
N LYS A 276 -2.26 -27.70 -4.49
CA LYS A 276 -2.68 -28.92 -5.13
C LYS A 276 -3.09 -29.98 -4.11
N ASN A 277 -2.25 -30.21 -3.09
CA ASN A 277 -2.53 -31.16 -2.03
C ASN A 277 -3.80 -30.79 -1.24
N CYS A 278 -4.02 -29.51 -0.97
CA CYS A 278 -5.25 -29.05 -0.33
C CYS A 278 -6.49 -29.36 -1.17
N ILE A 279 -6.43 -29.15 -2.49
CA ILE A 279 -7.54 -29.50 -3.40
C ILE A 279 -7.74 -31.01 -3.44
N GLN A 280 -6.66 -31.79 -3.56
CA GLN A 280 -6.70 -33.27 -3.57
C GLN A 280 -7.40 -33.83 -2.32
N ASP A 281 -7.05 -33.32 -1.14
CA ASP A 281 -7.58 -33.79 0.14
C ASP A 281 -9.05 -33.40 0.36
N ASN A 282 -9.51 -32.36 -0.32
CA ASN A 282 -10.84 -31.80 -0.12
C ASN A 282 -11.75 -31.91 -1.36
N GLY A 283 -11.29 -32.44 -2.49
CA GLY A 283 -11.96 -32.40 -3.79
C GLY A 283 -13.34 -33.06 -3.84
N LYS A 284 -13.72 -33.87 -2.86
CA LYS A 284 -15.07 -34.47 -2.72
C LYS A 284 -16.06 -33.59 -1.94
N LYS A 285 -15.63 -32.47 -1.42
CA LYS A 285 -16.49 -31.52 -0.73
C LYS A 285 -17.20 -30.61 -1.74
N SER A 286 -18.13 -29.80 -1.26
CA SER A 286 -18.75 -28.76 -2.10
C SER A 286 -17.71 -27.70 -2.49
N SER A 287 -17.96 -27.00 -3.61
CA SER A 287 -17.07 -25.95 -4.10
C SER A 287 -16.80 -24.86 -3.05
N ASN A 288 -17.83 -24.47 -2.27
CA ASN A 288 -17.68 -23.53 -1.17
C ASN A 288 -16.76 -24.05 -0.04
N GLU A 289 -16.89 -25.33 0.30
CA GLU A 289 -16.02 -25.91 1.34
C GLU A 289 -14.55 -26.03 0.87
N ILE A 290 -14.33 -26.32 -0.42
CA ILE A 290 -12.98 -26.35 -1.01
C ILE A 290 -12.38 -24.94 -0.98
N LEU A 291 -13.13 -23.92 -1.39
CA LEU A 291 -12.75 -22.53 -1.32
C LEU A 291 -12.36 -22.13 0.09
N ASP A 292 -13.19 -22.46 1.09
CA ASP A 292 -12.91 -22.17 2.51
C ASP A 292 -11.61 -22.85 3.00
N GLN A 293 -11.28 -24.05 2.49
CA GLN A 293 -10.03 -24.73 2.86
C GLN A 293 -8.80 -24.03 2.24
N LEU A 294 -8.90 -23.57 0.99
CA LEU A 294 -7.85 -22.82 0.33
C LEU A 294 -7.59 -21.47 1.00
N ILE A 295 -8.65 -20.74 1.37
CA ILE A 295 -8.53 -19.50 2.13
C ILE A 295 -7.84 -19.74 3.48
N LYS A 296 -8.27 -20.77 4.23
CA LYS A 296 -7.66 -21.14 5.50
C LYS A 296 -6.20 -21.57 5.36
N LEU A 297 -5.85 -22.25 4.27
CA LEU A 297 -4.48 -22.63 3.98
C LEU A 297 -3.59 -21.39 3.87
N GLY A 298 -3.98 -20.43 3.02
CA GLY A 298 -3.26 -19.17 2.85
C GLY A 298 -3.18 -18.35 4.13
N ASP A 299 -4.32 -18.15 4.82
CA ASP A 299 -4.36 -17.37 6.07
C ASP A 299 -3.52 -18.00 7.19
N SER A 300 -3.52 -19.36 7.28
CA SER A 300 -2.71 -20.08 8.27
C SER A 300 -1.22 -20.02 7.96
N TRP A 301 -0.86 -20.03 6.67
CA TRP A 301 0.53 -19.90 6.24
C TRP A 301 1.09 -18.51 6.50
N MET A 302 0.33 -17.49 6.16
CA MET A 302 0.69 -16.10 6.40
C MET A 302 0.70 -15.71 7.88
N ASP A 303 -0.06 -16.40 8.74
CA ASP A 303 -0.16 -16.18 10.19
C ASP A 303 -0.31 -14.69 10.58
N GLY A 304 -1.20 -13.98 9.88
CA GLY A 304 -1.45 -12.55 10.09
C GLY A 304 -0.48 -11.61 9.36
N LYS A 305 0.47 -12.10 8.57
CA LYS A 305 1.21 -11.27 7.63
C LYS A 305 0.27 -10.76 6.54
N MET A 306 0.45 -9.54 6.10
CA MET A 306 -0.30 -9.02 4.96
C MET A 306 0.19 -9.69 3.67
N ASN A 307 -0.75 -10.06 2.80
CA ASN A 307 -0.43 -10.56 1.47
C ASN A 307 0.29 -9.47 0.66
N GLU A 308 1.35 -9.86 -0.03
CA GLU A 308 2.16 -8.94 -0.87
C GLU A 308 1.57 -8.80 -2.27
N ASP A 309 0.82 -9.80 -2.75
CA ASP A 309 0.08 -9.78 -4.00
C ASP A 309 -1.41 -10.10 -3.79
N ASP A 310 -2.23 -9.81 -4.79
CA ASP A 310 -3.67 -10.10 -4.74
C ASP A 310 -3.91 -11.60 -4.80
N ILE A 311 -4.90 -12.09 -4.07
CA ILE A 311 -5.26 -13.51 -4.03
C ILE A 311 -6.65 -13.66 -4.64
N THR A 312 -6.76 -14.40 -5.72
CA THR A 312 -8.03 -14.79 -6.36
C THR A 312 -8.13 -16.30 -6.51
N ILE A 313 -9.29 -16.81 -6.13
CA ILE A 313 -9.65 -18.24 -6.23
C ILE A 313 -11.02 -18.37 -6.87
#